data_e50e5ccfefd417544daf56b4439e19df
#
_entry.id   e50e5ccfefd417544daf56b4439e19df
#
_cell.length_a   1.000
_cell.length_b   1.000
_cell.length_c   1.000
_cell.angle_alpha   90.00
_cell.angle_beta   90.00
_cell.angle_gamma   90.00
#
_symmetry.space_group_name_H-M   'P 1'
#
loop_
_entity.id
_entity.type
_entity.pdbx_description
1 polymer ?
#
loop_
_entity_poly.entity_id
_entity_poly.type
_entity_poly.pdbx_seq_one_letter_code
_entity_poly.pdbx_strand_id
1 'polypeptide(L)'
;MSVERVISKKAIEIYDRDLRPLAEKLAFELPVRAKEPPGLPNVLFLGNHSSGKSSFINHLLETDVQKTGLAPTDDGFTILCHGDQKDTFDGQTITSHPSLPLKNLNHLGPAFLSRLKLKTLPSPLLKSFALVDSPGMIDATGAANTREYDFASGVRFFAEKADLILFFFDPDKPGTTAQTISILTQPLAGLEYKLRIILNKVDLFQNIMAFAST
;
A
#
# COMPACT_ATOMS: atom_id res chain seq x y z
N MET A 1 4.38 2.53 29.45
CA MET A 1 3.36 2.23 28.40
C MET A 1 3.23 3.50 27.58
N SER A 2 3.44 3.46 26.23
CA SER A 2 3.37 4.69 25.45
C SER A 2 1.93 5.24 25.44
N VAL A 3 1.77 6.56 25.32
CA VAL A 3 0.45 7.24 25.25
C VAL A 3 -0.39 6.65 24.12
N GLU A 4 0.23 6.33 22.99
CA GLU A 4 -0.41 5.70 21.82
C GLU A 4 -1.06 4.34 22.16
N ARG A 5 -0.37 3.49 22.94
CA ARG A 5 -0.95 2.20 23.38
C ARG A 5 -2.16 2.39 24.29
N VAL A 6 -2.15 3.43 25.12
CA VAL A 6 -3.29 3.74 26.00
C VAL A 6 -4.48 4.22 25.17
N ILE A 7 -4.25 5.12 24.21
CA ILE A 7 -5.27 5.64 23.29
C ILE A 7 -5.86 4.49 22.45
N SER A 8 -5.01 3.65 21.85
CA SER A 8 -5.44 2.51 21.05
C SER A 8 -6.30 1.53 21.85
N LYS A 9 -5.87 1.19 23.07
CA LYS A 9 -6.64 0.32 23.96
C LYS A 9 -8.02 0.92 24.28
N LYS A 10 -8.06 2.22 24.59
CA LYS A 10 -9.30 2.92 24.91
C LYS A 10 -10.25 3.00 23.71
N ALA A 11 -9.70 3.24 22.53
CA ALA A 11 -10.48 3.25 21.28
C ALA A 11 -11.12 1.89 21.00
N ILE A 12 -10.39 0.78 21.21
CA ILE A 12 -10.91 -0.59 21.07
C ILE A 12 -12.04 -0.84 22.09
N GLU A 13 -11.84 -0.44 23.35
CA GLU A 13 -12.86 -0.60 24.40
C GLU A 13 -14.17 0.12 24.01
N ILE A 14 -14.07 1.37 23.55
CA ILE A 14 -15.25 2.16 23.12
C ILE A 14 -15.91 1.51 21.91
N TYR A 15 -15.12 1.05 20.94
CA TYR A 15 -15.61 0.39 19.76
C TYR A 15 -16.42 -0.87 20.10
N ASP A 16 -15.85 -1.77 20.89
CA ASP A 16 -16.48 -3.05 21.22
C ASP A 16 -17.69 -2.89 22.16
N ARG A 17 -17.62 -1.97 23.11
CA ARG A 17 -18.66 -1.78 24.10
C ARG A 17 -19.84 -0.92 23.61
N ASP A 18 -19.54 0.14 22.87
CA ASP A 18 -20.53 1.18 22.57
C ASP A 18 -20.93 1.18 21.09
N LEU A 19 -19.97 1.13 20.15
CA LEU A 19 -20.25 1.27 18.72
C LEU A 19 -20.75 -0.01 18.06
N ARG A 20 -20.12 -1.15 18.34
CA ARG A 20 -20.50 -2.43 17.70
C ARG A 20 -21.95 -2.83 18.02
N PRO A 21 -22.40 -2.84 19.28
CA PRO A 21 -23.79 -3.21 19.59
C PRO A 21 -24.81 -2.23 19.00
N LEU A 22 -24.45 -0.95 18.89
CA LEU A 22 -25.32 0.05 18.27
C LEU A 22 -25.43 -0.16 16.76
N ALA A 23 -24.32 -0.44 16.09
CA ALA A 23 -24.30 -0.72 14.65
C ALA A 23 -25.12 -1.98 14.32
N GLU A 24 -25.01 -3.04 15.12
CA GLU A 24 -25.82 -4.27 14.97
C GLU A 24 -27.32 -3.98 15.12
N LYS A 25 -27.71 -3.19 16.12
CA LYS A 25 -29.12 -2.79 16.33
C LYS A 25 -29.69 -1.96 15.18
N LEU A 26 -28.85 -1.14 14.55
CA LEU A 26 -29.26 -0.24 13.47
C LEU A 26 -29.08 -0.86 12.08
N ALA A 27 -28.64 -2.11 11.99
CA ALA A 27 -28.24 -2.78 10.75
C ALA A 27 -27.25 -1.94 9.91
N PHE A 28 -26.34 -1.24 10.60
CA PHE A 28 -25.33 -0.38 9.99
C PHE A 28 -24.02 -1.15 9.81
N GLU A 29 -23.50 -1.19 8.59
CA GLU A 29 -22.17 -1.75 8.34
C GLU A 29 -21.08 -0.77 8.80
N LEU A 30 -20.35 -1.19 9.82
CA LEU A 30 -19.16 -0.44 10.24
C LEU A 30 -18.08 -0.52 9.16
N PRO A 31 -17.33 0.57 8.94
CA PRO A 31 -16.17 0.55 8.04
C PRO A 31 -15.24 -0.62 8.37
N VAL A 32 -14.67 -1.25 7.35
CA VAL A 32 -13.78 -2.44 7.50
C VAL A 32 -12.70 -2.19 8.55
N ARG A 33 -12.14 -0.99 8.57
CA ARG A 33 -11.11 -0.59 9.52
C ARG A 33 -11.57 -0.51 10.97
N ALA A 34 -12.83 -0.21 11.19
CA ALA A 34 -13.40 -0.17 12.53
C ALA A 34 -13.56 -1.58 13.16
N LYS A 35 -13.41 -2.64 12.38
CA LYS A 35 -13.44 -4.04 12.86
C LYS A 35 -12.08 -4.52 13.36
N GLU A 36 -11.01 -3.77 13.11
CA GLU A 36 -9.63 -4.11 13.51
C GLU A 36 -9.10 -3.10 14.54
N PRO A 37 -8.21 -3.53 15.45
CA PRO A 37 -7.54 -2.60 16.36
C PRO A 37 -6.84 -1.50 15.57
N PRO A 38 -6.85 -0.23 16.04
CA PRO A 38 -6.08 0.81 15.41
C PRO A 38 -4.59 0.43 15.40
N GLY A 39 -4.09 0.19 14.21
CA GLY A 39 -2.66 -0.06 13.94
C GLY A 39 -1.94 1.24 13.61
N LEU A 40 -0.66 1.14 13.26
CA LEU A 40 0.06 2.25 12.66
C LEU A 40 -0.63 2.68 11.35
N PRO A 41 -0.75 3.99 11.09
CA PRO A 41 -1.21 4.47 9.80
C PRO A 41 -0.41 3.86 8.65
N ASN A 42 -1.08 3.55 7.55
CA ASN A 42 -0.46 2.92 6.39
C ASN A 42 -0.56 3.81 5.17
N VAL A 43 0.55 3.93 4.43
CA VAL A 43 0.60 4.63 3.14
C VAL A 43 0.84 3.60 2.04
N LEU A 44 -0.10 3.48 1.11
CA LEU A 44 0.01 2.59 -0.05
C LEU A 44 0.54 3.37 -1.25
N PHE A 45 1.60 2.84 -1.86
CA PHE A 45 2.20 3.36 -3.08
C PHE A 45 1.75 2.53 -4.29
N LEU A 46 1.08 3.18 -5.23
CA LEU A 46 0.63 2.60 -6.49
C LEU A 46 1.22 3.38 -7.67
N GLY A 47 1.26 2.79 -8.84
CA GLY A 47 1.68 3.44 -10.08
C GLY A 47 2.40 2.48 -11.02
N ASN A 48 2.63 2.94 -12.24
CA ASN A 48 3.25 2.16 -13.29
C ASN A 48 4.69 1.75 -12.95
N HIS A 49 5.18 0.73 -13.65
CA HIS A 49 6.60 0.37 -13.58
C HIS A 49 7.46 1.59 -13.92
N SER A 50 8.55 1.78 -13.18
CA SER A 50 9.45 2.93 -13.32
C SER A 50 8.84 4.32 -13.06
N SER A 51 7.65 4.44 -12.49
CA SER A 51 7.07 5.74 -12.10
C SER A 51 7.76 6.42 -10.91
N GLY A 52 8.73 5.75 -10.28
CA GLY A 52 9.57 6.30 -9.22
C GLY A 52 9.10 6.03 -7.78
N LYS A 53 8.12 5.13 -7.55
CA LYS A 53 7.64 4.75 -6.21
C LYS A 53 8.79 4.32 -5.28
N SER A 54 9.55 3.31 -5.68
CA SER A 54 10.63 2.74 -4.86
C SER A 54 11.78 3.73 -4.65
N SER A 55 12.07 4.58 -5.66
CA SER A 55 13.05 5.66 -5.52
C SER A 55 12.59 6.72 -4.51
N PHE A 56 11.31 7.07 -4.54
CA PHE A 56 10.72 7.99 -3.57
C PHE A 56 10.76 7.41 -2.15
N ILE A 57 10.44 6.13 -1.98
CA ILE A 57 10.52 5.43 -0.69
C ILE A 57 11.96 5.44 -0.16
N ASN A 58 12.94 5.11 -1.00
CA ASN A 58 14.36 5.14 -0.62
C ASN A 58 14.80 6.55 -0.21
N HIS A 59 14.39 7.57 -0.98
CA HIS A 59 14.68 8.97 -0.63
C HIS A 59 14.03 9.38 0.70
N LEU A 60 12.75 9.02 0.92
CA LEU A 60 12.01 9.31 2.15
C LEU A 60 12.65 8.65 3.38
N LEU A 61 13.17 7.44 3.22
CA LEU A 61 13.81 6.68 4.30
C LEU A 61 15.31 6.92 4.42
N GLU A 62 15.89 7.75 3.53
CA GLU A 62 17.35 8.05 3.45
C GLU A 62 18.20 6.78 3.40
N THR A 63 17.69 5.74 2.75
CA THR A 63 18.39 4.44 2.65
C THR A 63 17.86 3.60 1.48
N ASP A 64 18.74 2.87 0.82
CA ASP A 64 18.39 1.95 -0.28
C ASP A 64 17.79 0.66 0.27
N VAL A 65 16.51 0.72 0.63
CA VAL A 65 15.76 -0.44 1.15
C VAL A 65 14.99 -1.17 0.04
N GLN A 66 14.52 -0.44 -0.96
CA GLN A 66 13.87 -1.00 -2.14
C GLN A 66 14.83 -1.06 -3.31
N LYS A 67 14.80 -2.19 -4.05
CA LYS A 67 15.56 -2.33 -5.29
C LYS A 67 14.95 -1.41 -6.35
N THR A 68 15.78 -0.58 -6.94
CA THR A 68 15.42 0.28 -8.06
C THR A 68 16.09 -0.23 -9.34
N GLY A 69 15.40 -0.17 -10.48
CA GLY A 69 15.95 -0.63 -11.76
C GLY A 69 14.97 -0.42 -12.91
N LEU A 70 15.51 -0.47 -14.15
CA LEU A 70 14.69 -0.38 -15.37
C LEU A 70 13.95 -1.68 -15.67
N ALA A 71 14.49 -2.83 -15.23
CA ALA A 71 13.80 -4.11 -15.30
C ALA A 71 12.83 -4.29 -14.11
N PRO A 72 11.75 -5.08 -14.23
CA PRO A 72 10.89 -5.43 -13.11
C PRO A 72 11.72 -6.12 -12.03
N THR A 73 11.98 -5.41 -10.92
CA THR A 73 12.88 -5.87 -9.86
C THR A 73 12.16 -6.65 -8.77
N ASP A 74 10.87 -6.40 -8.63
CA ASP A 74 10.02 -7.10 -7.66
C ASP A 74 8.58 -7.14 -8.19
N ASP A 75 7.96 -8.31 -8.19
CA ASP A 75 6.58 -8.52 -8.64
C ASP A 75 5.60 -8.72 -7.47
N GLY A 76 6.07 -8.56 -6.24
CA GLY A 76 5.31 -8.66 -5.00
C GLY A 76 5.15 -7.34 -4.26
N PHE A 77 4.18 -7.33 -3.34
CA PHE A 77 4.03 -6.22 -2.40
C PHE A 77 5.12 -6.28 -1.33
N THR A 78 5.63 -5.11 -0.94
CA THR A 78 6.57 -5.00 0.18
C THR A 78 6.03 -4.05 1.24
N ILE A 79 5.90 -4.55 2.47
CA ILE A 79 5.53 -3.76 3.64
C ILE A 79 6.83 -3.31 4.31
N LEU A 80 6.92 -2.03 4.64
CA LEU A 80 8.05 -1.42 5.33
C LEU A 80 7.57 -0.88 6.67
N CYS A 81 8.16 -1.34 7.76
CA CYS A 81 7.83 -0.89 9.11
C CYS A 81 9.08 -0.72 9.98
N HIS A 82 8.89 -0.11 11.14
CA HIS A 82 9.99 0.05 12.09
C HIS A 82 10.41 -1.28 12.70
N GLY A 83 11.70 -1.48 12.83
CA GLY A 83 12.34 -2.55 13.60
C GLY A 83 13.71 -2.10 14.06
N ASP A 84 14.23 -2.72 15.11
CA ASP A 84 15.53 -2.37 15.67
C ASP A 84 16.69 -2.75 14.73
N GLN A 85 16.44 -3.69 13.81
CA GLN A 85 17.41 -4.16 12.81
C GLN A 85 16.78 -4.21 11.42
N LYS A 86 17.64 -4.27 10.39
CA LYS A 86 17.22 -4.50 9.00
C LYS A 86 16.99 -5.99 8.80
N ASP A 87 15.73 -6.38 8.75
CA ASP A 87 15.30 -7.75 8.47
C ASP A 87 14.31 -7.82 7.31
N THR A 88 14.18 -9.01 6.72
CA THR A 88 13.20 -9.29 5.68
C THR A 88 12.49 -10.60 5.98
N PHE A 89 11.16 -10.54 6.04
CA PHE A 89 10.29 -11.68 6.30
C PHE A 89 9.44 -11.97 5.07
N ASP A 90 9.16 -13.25 4.83
CA ASP A 90 8.24 -13.68 3.78
C ASP A 90 6.78 -13.61 4.23
N GLY A 91 5.84 -13.78 3.28
CA GLY A 91 4.42 -13.67 3.54
C GLY A 91 3.89 -14.74 4.50
N GLN A 92 4.48 -15.92 4.56
CA GLN A 92 4.08 -16.97 5.50
C GLN A 92 4.42 -16.57 6.94
N THR A 93 5.61 -16.05 7.15
CA THR A 93 6.05 -15.49 8.44
C THR A 93 5.17 -14.30 8.86
N ILE A 94 4.80 -13.43 7.90
CA ILE A 94 3.96 -12.26 8.16
C ILE A 94 2.58 -12.66 8.69
N THR A 95 1.94 -13.65 8.09
CA THR A 95 0.60 -14.11 8.51
C THR A 95 0.58 -14.73 9.90
N SER A 96 1.71 -15.23 10.35
CA SER A 96 1.88 -15.81 11.69
C SER A 96 2.29 -14.78 12.74
N HIS A 97 2.65 -13.55 12.35
CA HIS A 97 3.20 -12.55 13.27
C HIS A 97 2.09 -11.91 14.13
N PRO A 98 2.17 -12.01 15.47
CA PRO A 98 1.07 -11.66 16.38
C PRO A 98 0.79 -10.14 16.43
N SER A 99 1.76 -9.29 16.07
CA SER A 99 1.67 -7.83 16.16
C SER A 99 1.27 -7.14 14.84
N LEU A 100 1.10 -7.89 13.74
CA LEU A 100 0.69 -7.32 12.47
C LEU A 100 -0.81 -7.53 12.26
N PRO A 101 -1.58 -6.48 11.90
CA PRO A 101 -3.01 -6.59 11.63
C PRO A 101 -3.30 -7.21 10.25
N LEU A 102 -2.55 -8.25 9.87
CA LEU A 102 -2.55 -8.82 8.53
C LEU A 102 -3.05 -10.28 8.51
N LYS A 103 -3.82 -10.67 9.53
CA LYS A 103 -4.30 -12.05 9.70
C LYS A 103 -5.12 -12.61 8.54
N ASN A 104 -5.72 -11.73 7.74
CA ASN A 104 -6.61 -12.13 6.64
C ASN A 104 -5.93 -12.23 5.28
N LEU A 105 -4.59 -12.18 5.21
CA LEU A 105 -3.87 -12.32 3.94
C LEU A 105 -3.98 -13.70 3.30
N ASN A 106 -4.31 -14.73 4.07
CA ASN A 106 -4.41 -16.10 3.59
C ASN A 106 -5.44 -16.28 2.46
N HIS A 107 -6.49 -15.44 2.40
CA HIS A 107 -7.50 -15.50 1.34
C HIS A 107 -6.97 -15.06 -0.03
N LEU A 108 -5.84 -14.32 -0.09
CA LEU A 108 -5.18 -13.91 -1.33
C LEU A 108 -4.39 -15.05 -1.98
N GLY A 109 -4.28 -16.18 -1.30
CA GLY A 109 -3.70 -17.41 -1.82
C GLY A 109 -2.18 -17.52 -1.66
N PRO A 110 -1.64 -18.75 -1.84
CA PRO A 110 -0.22 -19.03 -1.61
C PRO A 110 0.70 -18.32 -2.60
N ALA A 111 0.29 -18.13 -3.84
CA ALA A 111 1.06 -17.42 -4.86
C ALA A 111 1.27 -15.94 -4.49
N PHE A 112 0.26 -15.28 -3.90
CA PHE A 112 0.40 -13.93 -3.36
C PHE A 112 1.37 -13.91 -2.16
N LEU A 113 1.20 -14.82 -1.21
CA LEU A 113 2.02 -14.89 0.00
C LEU A 113 3.50 -15.16 -0.32
N SER A 114 3.80 -15.99 -1.32
CA SER A 114 5.19 -16.27 -1.71
C SER A 114 5.93 -15.04 -2.25
N ARG A 115 5.20 -14.03 -2.75
CA ARG A 115 5.74 -12.76 -3.28
C ARG A 115 5.66 -11.60 -2.31
N LEU A 116 4.88 -11.74 -1.23
CA LEU A 116 4.76 -10.71 -0.20
C LEU A 116 6.02 -10.67 0.67
N LYS A 117 6.50 -9.46 0.95
CA LYS A 117 7.64 -9.23 1.84
C LYS A 117 7.30 -8.21 2.92
N LEU A 118 7.85 -8.42 4.10
CA LEU A 118 7.92 -7.42 5.16
C LEU A 118 9.38 -7.10 5.40
N LYS A 119 9.74 -5.83 5.31
CA LYS A 119 11.07 -5.34 5.67
C LYS A 119 10.97 -4.45 6.90
N THR A 120 11.81 -4.71 7.87
CA THR A 120 11.98 -3.84 9.03
C THR A 120 13.30 -3.08 8.94
N LEU A 121 13.31 -1.86 9.47
CA LEU A 121 14.52 -1.05 9.54
C LEU A 121 14.42 0.01 10.64
N PRO A 122 15.56 0.45 11.22
CA PRO A 122 15.59 1.43 12.31
C PRO A 122 15.41 2.86 11.77
N SER A 123 14.24 3.14 11.18
CA SER A 123 13.89 4.48 10.71
C SER A 123 12.97 5.18 11.70
N PRO A 124 13.27 6.42 12.13
CA PRO A 124 12.37 7.21 12.98
C PRO A 124 11.00 7.43 12.34
N LEU A 125 10.96 7.60 11.02
CA LEU A 125 9.75 7.82 10.26
C LEU A 125 8.77 6.63 10.38
N LEU A 126 9.30 5.42 10.27
CA LEU A 126 8.50 4.19 10.35
C LEU A 126 8.00 3.86 11.77
N LYS A 127 8.40 4.62 12.79
CA LYS A 127 7.78 4.55 14.13
C LYS A 127 6.35 5.09 14.13
N SER A 128 6.06 6.01 13.22
CA SER A 128 4.77 6.72 13.15
C SER A 128 3.81 6.14 12.14
N PHE A 129 4.30 5.50 11.07
CA PHE A 129 3.47 4.86 10.04
C PHE A 129 4.24 3.77 9.30
N ALA A 130 3.51 2.91 8.60
CA ALA A 130 4.06 1.90 7.73
C ALA A 130 3.88 2.31 6.26
N LEU A 131 4.76 1.81 5.38
CA LEU A 131 4.66 1.99 3.94
C LEU A 131 4.38 0.65 3.27
N VAL A 132 3.55 0.66 2.24
CA VAL A 132 3.28 -0.51 1.41
C VAL A 132 3.64 -0.14 -0.03
N ASP A 133 4.74 -0.71 -0.53
CA ASP A 133 5.15 -0.57 -1.93
C ASP A 133 4.50 -1.66 -2.77
N SER A 134 3.76 -1.27 -3.81
CA SER A 134 3.17 -2.22 -4.75
C SER A 134 4.12 -2.51 -5.91
N PRO A 135 4.04 -3.69 -6.51
CA PRO A 135 4.70 -3.93 -7.78
C PRO A 135 4.19 -2.95 -8.84
N GLY A 136 5.09 -2.53 -9.73
CA GLY A 136 4.73 -1.61 -10.80
C GLY A 136 3.69 -2.21 -11.76
N MET A 137 2.66 -1.46 -12.12
CA MET A 137 1.75 -1.85 -13.17
C MET A 137 2.50 -1.87 -14.51
N ILE A 138 2.25 -2.88 -15.31
CA ILE A 138 2.92 -3.12 -16.59
C ILE A 138 1.88 -3.09 -17.71
N ASP A 139 2.19 -2.37 -18.78
CA ASP A 139 1.42 -2.46 -20.02
C ASP A 139 1.78 -3.74 -20.76
N ALA A 140 1.13 -4.80 -20.45
CA ALA A 140 1.23 -6.01 -21.22
C ALA A 140 0.03 -6.10 -22.19
N THR A 141 0.21 -5.61 -23.39
CA THR A 141 -0.58 -6.06 -24.53
C THR A 141 -0.05 -7.45 -24.92
N GLY A 142 -0.73 -8.53 -24.49
CA GLY A 142 -0.35 -9.89 -24.84
C GLY A 142 -0.10 -10.82 -23.64
N ALA A 143 0.24 -12.06 -23.92
CA ALA A 143 0.39 -13.18 -22.98
C ALA A 143 1.45 -13.01 -21.86
N ALA A 144 2.10 -11.86 -21.75
CA ALA A 144 3.14 -11.57 -20.77
C ALA A 144 2.61 -11.00 -19.44
N ASN A 145 1.31 -10.86 -19.27
CA ASN A 145 0.72 -10.33 -18.03
C ASN A 145 0.35 -11.47 -17.05
N THR A 146 1.27 -12.38 -16.84
CA THR A 146 1.02 -13.52 -15.96
C THR A 146 1.71 -13.34 -14.63
N ARG A 147 1.19 -12.40 -13.81
CA ARG A 147 1.40 -12.58 -12.38
C ARG A 147 0.66 -13.85 -11.96
N GLU A 148 1.35 -14.70 -11.21
CA GLU A 148 0.80 -15.95 -10.71
C GLU A 148 -0.31 -15.75 -9.64
N TYR A 149 -0.63 -14.49 -9.32
CA TYR A 149 -1.62 -14.10 -8.31
C TYR A 149 -2.50 -12.94 -8.79
N ASP A 150 -3.67 -12.79 -8.16
CA ASP A 150 -4.60 -11.70 -8.41
C ASP A 150 -4.08 -10.38 -7.82
N PHE A 151 -3.48 -9.55 -8.69
CA PHE A 151 -2.95 -8.24 -8.32
C PHE A 151 -4.05 -7.28 -7.88
N ALA A 152 -5.22 -7.30 -8.53
CA ALA A 152 -6.32 -6.39 -8.22
C ALA A 152 -6.87 -6.65 -6.80
N SER A 153 -7.02 -7.91 -6.42
CA SER A 153 -7.40 -8.29 -5.04
C SER A 153 -6.36 -7.88 -4.02
N GLY A 154 -5.06 -7.99 -4.36
CA GLY A 154 -3.98 -7.49 -3.50
C GLY A 154 -4.03 -5.97 -3.32
N VAL A 155 -4.24 -5.22 -4.41
CA VAL A 155 -4.43 -3.75 -4.34
C VAL A 155 -5.64 -3.40 -3.48
N ARG A 156 -6.79 -4.05 -3.70
CA ARG A 156 -8.02 -3.81 -2.92
C ARG A 156 -7.78 -4.02 -1.43
N PHE A 157 -7.15 -5.14 -1.06
CA PHE A 157 -6.84 -5.47 0.33
C PHE A 157 -6.01 -4.38 1.02
N PHE A 158 -4.92 -3.94 0.38
CA PHE A 158 -4.07 -2.91 0.97
C PHE A 158 -4.72 -1.52 0.92
N ALA A 159 -5.47 -1.20 -0.13
CA ALA A 159 -6.18 0.07 -0.25
C ALA A 159 -7.25 0.26 0.82
N GLU A 160 -7.99 -0.79 1.17
CA GLU A 160 -8.96 -0.76 2.27
C GLU A 160 -8.29 -0.44 3.61
N LYS A 161 -7.10 -1.01 3.85
CA LYS A 161 -6.33 -0.83 5.09
C LYS A 161 -5.49 0.46 5.11
N ALA A 162 -5.20 1.03 3.97
CA ALA A 162 -4.42 2.26 3.88
C ALA A 162 -5.19 3.47 4.44
N ASP A 163 -4.46 4.41 5.02
CA ASP A 163 -4.94 5.75 5.40
C ASP A 163 -4.78 6.74 4.25
N LEU A 164 -3.75 6.52 3.45
CA LEU A 164 -3.38 7.34 2.30
C LEU A 164 -2.94 6.43 1.17
N ILE A 165 -3.39 6.73 -0.04
CA ILE A 165 -2.99 6.06 -1.27
C ILE A 165 -2.29 7.09 -2.15
N LEU A 166 -1.01 6.87 -2.46
CA LEU A 166 -0.22 7.70 -3.36
C LEU A 166 -0.11 6.98 -4.70
N PHE A 167 -0.72 7.57 -5.72
CA PHE A 167 -0.70 7.01 -7.07
C PHE A 167 0.29 7.81 -7.95
N PHE A 168 1.40 7.17 -8.30
CA PHE A 168 2.50 7.78 -9.04
C PHE A 168 2.30 7.69 -10.54
N PHE A 169 2.32 8.84 -11.20
CA PHE A 169 2.35 8.97 -12.64
C PHE A 169 3.72 9.48 -13.10
N ASP A 170 4.18 8.93 -14.22
CA ASP A 170 5.35 9.38 -14.95
C ASP A 170 4.85 10.19 -16.17
N PRO A 171 5.04 11.51 -16.20
CA PRO A 171 4.55 12.33 -17.29
C PRO A 171 5.22 12.05 -18.64
N ASP A 172 6.42 11.46 -18.65
CA ASP A 172 7.10 11.00 -19.88
C ASP A 172 6.42 9.76 -20.50
N LYS A 173 5.54 9.12 -19.74
CA LYS A 173 4.71 7.99 -20.16
C LYS A 173 3.23 8.31 -20.00
N PRO A 174 2.68 9.26 -20.80
CA PRO A 174 1.32 9.78 -20.62
C PRO A 174 0.22 8.75 -20.91
N GLY A 175 0.57 7.57 -21.41
CA GLY A 175 -0.39 6.48 -21.62
C GLY A 175 -0.93 5.95 -20.29
N THR A 176 -2.17 6.27 -19.96
CA THR A 176 -2.92 5.51 -18.97
C THR A 176 -3.15 4.11 -19.54
N THR A 177 -2.49 3.12 -18.95
CA THR A 177 -2.62 1.74 -19.37
C THR A 177 -3.99 1.19 -19.03
N ALA A 178 -4.46 0.19 -19.75
CA ALA A 178 -5.71 -0.49 -19.42
C ALA A 178 -5.69 -1.02 -17.99
N GLN A 179 -4.54 -1.49 -17.51
CA GLN A 179 -4.36 -1.93 -16.12
C GLN A 179 -4.49 -0.77 -15.14
N THR A 180 -3.92 0.40 -15.44
CA THR A 180 -4.05 1.61 -14.59
C THR A 180 -5.50 2.01 -14.44
N ILE A 181 -6.25 2.09 -15.55
CA ILE A 181 -7.68 2.43 -15.53
C ILE A 181 -8.46 1.37 -14.73
N SER A 182 -8.21 0.09 -14.98
CA SER A 182 -8.87 -1.00 -14.25
C SER A 182 -8.63 -0.89 -12.74
N ILE A 183 -7.41 -0.61 -12.30
CA ILE A 183 -7.08 -0.45 -10.88
C ILE A 183 -7.79 0.77 -10.26
N LEU A 184 -7.83 1.90 -10.97
CA LEU A 184 -8.50 3.11 -10.49
C LEU A 184 -10.02 2.93 -10.38
N THR A 185 -10.63 2.20 -11.32
CA THR A 185 -12.10 2.08 -11.42
C THR A 185 -12.70 0.91 -10.68
N GLN A 186 -11.92 -0.12 -10.34
CA GLN A 186 -12.40 -1.34 -9.69
C GLN A 186 -11.84 -1.50 -8.27
N PRO A 187 -10.54 -1.83 -8.03
CA PRO A 187 -10.02 -2.00 -6.68
C PRO A 187 -10.09 -0.76 -5.81
N LEU A 188 -10.02 0.45 -6.40
CA LEU A 188 -10.04 1.71 -5.66
C LEU A 188 -11.43 2.35 -5.58
N ALA A 189 -12.44 1.76 -6.21
CA ALA A 189 -13.82 2.28 -6.15
C ALA A 189 -14.31 2.41 -4.69
N GLY A 190 -14.83 3.61 -4.35
CA GLY A 190 -15.27 3.97 -3.00
C GLY A 190 -14.14 4.36 -2.03
N LEU A 191 -12.89 4.39 -2.48
CA LEU A 191 -11.72 4.76 -1.68
C LEU A 191 -11.03 6.04 -2.19
N GLU A 192 -11.66 6.78 -3.11
CA GLU A 192 -11.13 7.96 -3.77
C GLU A 192 -10.74 9.06 -2.77
N TYR A 193 -11.41 9.14 -1.64
CA TYR A 193 -11.13 10.11 -0.58
C TYR A 193 -9.74 9.95 0.04
N LYS A 194 -9.13 8.74 -0.05
CA LYS A 194 -7.78 8.44 0.40
C LYS A 194 -6.73 8.67 -0.70
N LEU A 195 -7.16 8.79 -1.96
CA LEU A 195 -6.28 8.83 -3.12
C LEU A 195 -5.66 10.21 -3.31
N ARG A 196 -4.34 10.23 -3.57
CA ARG A 196 -3.61 11.40 -4.04
C ARG A 196 -2.79 11.02 -5.26
N ILE A 197 -2.94 11.81 -6.31
CA ILE A 197 -2.17 11.66 -7.55
C ILE A 197 -0.84 12.39 -7.38
N ILE A 198 0.24 11.68 -7.66
CA ILE A 198 1.61 12.21 -7.63
C ILE A 198 2.16 12.23 -9.05
N LEU A 199 2.38 13.41 -9.57
CA LEU A 199 3.10 13.59 -10.83
C LEU A 199 4.60 13.64 -10.49
N ASN A 200 5.33 12.58 -10.80
CA ASN A 200 6.76 12.44 -10.51
C ASN A 200 7.60 12.75 -11.76
N LYS A 201 8.91 12.96 -11.60
CA LYS A 201 9.87 13.23 -12.69
C LYS A 201 9.54 14.47 -13.52
N VAL A 202 8.90 15.46 -12.92
CA VAL A 202 8.53 16.70 -13.61
C VAL A 202 9.77 17.53 -14.02
N ASP A 203 10.91 17.29 -13.39
CA ASP A 203 12.23 17.84 -13.72
C ASP A 203 12.72 17.45 -15.13
N LEU A 204 12.24 16.32 -15.66
CA LEU A 204 12.58 15.88 -17.01
C LEU A 204 11.82 16.67 -18.10
N PHE A 205 10.80 17.46 -17.74
CA PHE A 205 10.06 18.29 -18.68
C PHE A 205 10.72 19.65 -18.85
N GLN A 206 11.22 19.92 -20.03
CA GLN A 206 11.81 21.23 -20.37
C GLN A 206 10.78 22.36 -20.43
N ASN A 207 9.47 22.07 -20.40
CA ASN A 207 8.42 23.09 -20.53
C ASN A 207 7.10 22.65 -19.85
N ILE A 208 6.99 22.86 -18.55
CA ILE A 208 5.79 22.54 -17.76
C ILE A 208 4.54 23.30 -18.28
N MET A 209 4.70 24.44 -18.97
CA MET A 209 3.61 25.23 -19.56
C MET A 209 2.92 24.52 -20.73
N ALA A 210 3.57 23.60 -21.42
CA ALA A 210 2.94 22.83 -22.49
C ALA A 210 1.90 21.83 -21.95
N PHE A 211 2.00 21.45 -20.68
CA PHE A 211 1.09 20.49 -20.04
C PHE A 211 -0.24 21.12 -19.59
N ALA A 212 -0.26 22.44 -19.37
CA ALA A 212 -1.46 23.16 -18.93
C ALA A 212 -2.37 23.58 -20.09
N SER A 213 -1.94 23.35 -21.35
CA SER A 213 -2.65 23.78 -22.56
C SER A 213 -3.21 22.64 -23.42
N THR A 214 -3.08 21.38 -22.95
CA THR A 214 -3.71 20.19 -23.53
C THR A 214 -4.79 19.65 -22.62
#